data_85bc6a8b98b85c7ef7ac10a9fe61c66e
#
_entry.id   85bc6a8b98b85c7ef7ac10a9fe61c66e
#
_cell.length_a   1.000
_cell.length_b   1.000
_cell.length_c   1.000
_cell.angle_alpha   90.00
_cell.angle_beta   90.00
_cell.angle_gamma   90.00
#
_symmetry.space_group_name_H-M   'P 1'
#
loop_
_entity.id
_entity.type
_entity.pdbx_description
1 polymer ?
#
loop_
_entity_poly.entity_id
_entity_poly.type
_entity_poly.pdbx_seq_one_letter_code
_entity_poly.pdbx_strand_id
1 'polypeptide(L)'
;MGGTPWALIDGLYSKSYTYSGLKPYVENRLSVSRPMTISFSAVYYKNTKKLNISGTVAIEQTLSSGTWKIYLFVLESKISSGGRSNDFVLRQMQVYDLSKRNANDKNDFSWEFTPDSGWKIENMSAGAFVQSIDQTNPFNVYQAKMVASITISNDVAVSSLGLIKALLK
;
A
#
# COMPACT_ATOMS: atom_id res chain seq x y z
N MET A 1 4.01 2.93 33.23
CA MET A 1 3.36 3.10 31.93
C MET A 1 4.32 3.82 31.02
N GLY A 2 4.79 3.18 29.94
CA GLY A 2 5.63 3.84 28.96
C GLY A 2 4.75 4.82 28.15
N GLY A 3 5.16 6.09 28.10
CA GLY A 3 4.43 7.11 27.36
C GLY A 3 4.50 6.92 25.84
N THR A 4 3.48 7.34 25.14
CA THR A 4 3.49 7.61 23.70
C THR A 4 4.28 8.90 23.42
N PRO A 5 4.95 9.04 22.26
CA PRO A 5 4.82 8.24 21.04
C PRO A 5 5.82 7.08 20.92
N TRP A 6 5.41 6.07 20.15
CA TRP A 6 6.25 4.96 19.74
C TRP A 6 6.52 5.05 18.25
N ALA A 7 7.73 4.73 17.81
CA ALA A 7 8.07 4.62 16.40
C ALA A 7 8.24 3.13 16.04
N LEU A 8 7.55 2.70 14.98
CA LEU A 8 7.66 1.39 14.39
C LEU A 8 8.27 1.52 12.99
N ILE A 9 9.43 0.92 12.78
CA ILE A 9 10.14 0.96 11.50
C ILE A 9 10.05 -0.41 10.86
N ASP A 10 9.43 -0.49 9.67
CA ASP A 10 9.23 -1.72 8.90
C ASP A 10 8.67 -2.91 9.72
N GLY A 11 7.77 -2.62 10.65
CA GLY A 11 7.20 -3.64 11.53
C GLY A 11 8.06 -4.02 12.72
N LEU A 12 9.27 -3.51 12.85
CA LEU A 12 10.14 -3.71 14.00
C LEU A 12 9.86 -2.66 15.09
N TYR A 13 9.87 -3.12 16.32
CA TYR A 13 9.59 -2.26 17.47
C TYR A 13 10.82 -1.44 17.85
N SER A 14 10.68 -0.14 17.98
CA SER A 14 11.67 0.75 18.57
C SER A 14 11.11 1.47 19.80
N LYS A 15 11.89 1.53 20.87
CA LYS A 15 11.54 2.24 22.09
C LYS A 15 11.91 3.74 22.05
N SER A 16 12.70 4.15 21.09
CA SER A 16 13.18 5.52 20.96
C SER A 16 12.38 6.29 19.92
N TYR A 17 12.02 7.52 20.23
CA TYR A 17 11.35 8.47 19.34
C TYR A 17 12.21 9.70 19.03
N THR A 18 13.47 9.71 19.49
CA THR A 18 14.42 10.76 19.13
C THR A 18 15.09 10.43 17.80
N TYR A 19 15.51 11.43 17.04
CA TYR A 19 16.23 11.23 15.79
C TYR A 19 17.46 10.33 15.96
N SER A 20 18.28 10.60 16.98
CA SER A 20 19.46 9.80 17.27
C SER A 20 19.14 8.34 17.64
N GLY A 21 18.02 8.10 18.31
CA GLY A 21 17.57 6.77 18.66
C GLY A 21 16.95 6.00 17.50
N LEU A 22 16.29 6.68 16.54
CA LEU A 22 15.66 6.05 15.37
C LEU A 22 16.65 5.83 14.22
N LYS A 23 17.62 6.71 14.04
CA LYS A 23 18.57 6.69 12.93
C LYS A 23 19.22 5.32 12.70
N PRO A 24 19.79 4.62 13.71
CA PRO A 24 20.42 3.32 13.50
C PRO A 24 19.45 2.26 12.96
N TYR A 25 18.17 2.30 13.38
CA TYR A 25 17.17 1.36 12.90
C TYR A 25 16.80 1.62 11.45
N VAL A 26 16.65 2.90 11.07
CA VAL A 26 16.41 3.28 9.68
C VAL A 26 17.57 2.87 8.79
N GLU A 27 18.81 3.17 9.18
CA GLU A 27 20.01 2.81 8.43
C GLU A 27 20.16 1.30 8.27
N ASN A 28 19.90 0.53 9.33
CA ASN A 28 19.87 -0.94 9.26
C ASN A 28 18.81 -1.43 8.25
N ARG A 29 17.59 -0.87 8.28
CA ARG A 29 16.54 -1.26 7.34
C ARG A 29 16.82 -0.85 5.91
N LEU A 30 17.49 0.27 5.68
CA LEU A 30 17.94 0.69 4.34
C LEU A 30 19.00 -0.23 3.75
N SER A 31 19.79 -0.91 4.57
CA SER A 31 20.81 -1.88 4.13
C SER A 31 20.24 -3.27 3.79
N VAL A 32 19.00 -3.57 4.19
CA VAL A 32 18.36 -4.86 3.90
C VAL A 32 18.03 -4.97 2.41
N SER A 33 18.40 -6.11 1.81
CA SER A 33 18.05 -6.44 0.43
C SER A 33 16.53 -6.35 0.21
N ARG A 34 16.15 -5.75 -0.89
CA ARG A 34 14.76 -5.63 -1.34
C ARG A 34 14.53 -6.66 -2.44
N PRO A 35 14.03 -7.85 -2.10
CA PRO A 35 13.93 -8.95 -3.05
C PRO A 35 12.77 -8.80 -4.05
N MET A 36 12.12 -7.62 -4.09
CA MET A 36 10.94 -7.37 -4.92
C MET A 36 10.75 -5.89 -5.22
N THR A 37 9.99 -5.60 -6.27
CA THR A 37 9.49 -4.26 -6.60
C THR A 37 7.97 -4.23 -6.61
N ILE A 38 7.38 -3.08 -6.25
CA ILE A 38 5.95 -2.82 -6.33
C ILE A 38 5.71 -1.74 -7.38
N SER A 39 4.81 -2.02 -8.31
CA SER A 39 4.36 -1.09 -9.34
C SER A 39 2.83 -1.04 -9.31
N PHE A 40 2.24 0.13 -9.11
CA PHE A 40 0.78 0.27 -9.10
C PHE A 40 0.33 1.69 -9.44
N SER A 41 -0.95 1.80 -9.79
CA SER A 41 -1.68 3.05 -9.98
C SER A 41 -2.96 3.06 -9.15
N ALA A 42 -3.45 4.26 -8.84
CA ALA A 42 -4.73 4.49 -8.18
C ALA A 42 -5.51 5.52 -8.99
N VAL A 43 -6.69 5.14 -9.48
CA VAL A 43 -7.54 5.98 -10.35
C VAL A 43 -8.95 6.01 -9.80
N TYR A 44 -9.46 7.22 -9.59
CA TYR A 44 -10.86 7.45 -9.26
C TYR A 44 -11.65 7.85 -10.52
N TYR A 45 -12.69 7.11 -10.82
CA TYR A 45 -13.56 7.33 -11.97
C TYR A 45 -14.82 8.09 -11.54
N LYS A 46 -14.94 9.36 -11.95
CA LYS A 46 -16.06 10.22 -11.54
C LYS A 46 -17.42 9.67 -11.96
N ASN A 47 -17.49 9.09 -13.15
CA ASN A 47 -18.76 8.60 -13.73
C ASN A 47 -19.34 7.41 -12.97
N THR A 48 -18.49 6.53 -12.45
CA THR A 48 -18.88 5.35 -11.68
C THR A 48 -18.75 5.54 -10.18
N LYS A 49 -18.09 6.62 -9.74
CA LYS A 49 -17.72 6.90 -8.33
C LYS A 49 -16.87 5.79 -7.71
N LYS A 50 -16.07 5.10 -8.52
CA LYS A 50 -15.24 3.99 -8.08
C LYS A 50 -13.77 4.39 -8.03
N LEU A 51 -13.09 3.94 -7.00
CA LEU A 51 -11.64 3.98 -6.90
C LEU A 51 -11.09 2.60 -7.25
N ASN A 52 -10.21 2.54 -8.24
CA ASN A 52 -9.49 1.34 -8.63
C ASN A 52 -8.01 1.50 -8.29
N ILE A 53 -7.45 0.53 -7.59
CA ILE A 53 -6.03 0.41 -7.29
C ILE A 53 -5.56 -0.90 -7.90
N SER A 54 -4.69 -0.85 -8.89
CA SER A 54 -4.21 -2.04 -9.58
C SER A 54 -2.71 -1.98 -9.82
N GLY A 55 -2.06 -3.13 -9.78
CA GLY A 55 -0.62 -3.20 -9.92
C GLY A 55 -0.06 -4.60 -9.80
N THR A 56 1.27 -4.65 -9.66
CA THR A 56 2.06 -5.89 -9.66
C THR A 56 3.15 -5.81 -8.61
N VAL A 57 3.36 -6.89 -7.88
CA VAL A 57 4.58 -7.16 -7.13
C VAL A 57 5.43 -8.12 -7.97
N ALA A 58 6.59 -7.64 -8.43
CA ALA A 58 7.57 -8.44 -9.15
C ALA A 58 8.65 -8.95 -8.19
N ILE A 59 8.89 -10.25 -8.19
CA ILE A 59 9.87 -10.92 -7.32
C ILE A 59 11.21 -10.95 -8.05
N GLU A 60 12.23 -10.33 -7.47
CA GLU A 60 13.59 -10.26 -8.03
C GLU A 60 14.48 -11.39 -7.50
N GLN A 61 14.25 -11.81 -6.26
CA GLN A 61 14.95 -12.92 -5.64
C GLN A 61 13.96 -13.86 -4.99
N THR A 62 14.17 -15.17 -5.09
CA THR A 62 13.28 -16.17 -4.49
C THR A 62 13.12 -15.90 -2.98
N LEU A 63 11.88 -15.79 -2.55
CA LEU A 63 11.53 -15.52 -1.16
C LEU A 63 11.58 -16.82 -0.35
N SER A 64 11.89 -16.68 0.94
CA SER A 64 11.84 -17.80 1.90
C SER A 64 10.43 -18.41 1.99
N SER A 65 10.37 -19.65 2.49
CA SER A 65 9.11 -20.25 2.91
C SER A 65 8.45 -19.36 3.98
N GLY A 66 7.13 -19.40 4.04
CA GLY A 66 6.36 -18.60 4.99
C GLY A 66 5.10 -17.98 4.35
N THR A 67 4.37 -17.23 5.14
CA THR A 67 3.18 -16.50 4.69
C THR A 67 3.56 -15.08 4.32
N TRP A 68 3.27 -14.71 3.09
CA TRP A 68 3.54 -13.38 2.56
C TRP A 68 2.24 -12.71 2.16
N LYS A 69 2.09 -11.44 2.50
CA LYS A 69 0.88 -10.65 2.21
C LYS A 69 1.23 -9.35 1.51
N ILE A 70 0.33 -8.95 0.61
CA ILE A 70 0.31 -7.63 -0.02
C ILE A 70 -0.79 -6.84 0.67
N TYR A 71 -0.45 -5.71 1.27
CA TYR A 71 -1.39 -4.78 1.88
C TYR A 71 -1.56 -3.58 0.98
N LEU A 72 -2.79 -3.28 0.61
CA LEU A 72 -3.17 -2.04 -0.07
C LEU A 72 -3.92 -1.17 0.92
N PHE A 73 -3.66 0.11 0.92
CA PHE A 73 -4.32 1.04 1.82
C PHE A 73 -4.57 2.39 1.15
N VAL A 74 -5.57 3.08 1.66
CA VAL A 74 -5.95 4.42 1.22
C VAL A 74 -5.95 5.34 2.43
N LEU A 75 -5.32 6.49 2.27
CA LEU A 75 -5.19 7.52 3.29
C LEU A 75 -5.88 8.80 2.82
N GLU A 76 -6.42 9.57 3.73
CA GLU A 76 -6.91 10.92 3.48
C GLU A 76 -6.20 11.91 4.38
N SER A 77 -5.82 13.05 3.80
CA SER A 77 -5.18 14.16 4.49
C SER A 77 -6.14 15.35 4.61
N LYS A 78 -5.74 16.35 5.40
CA LYS A 78 -6.51 17.59 5.64
C LYS A 78 -7.90 17.33 6.27
N ILE A 79 -7.99 16.32 7.11
CA ILE A 79 -9.23 16.02 7.83
C ILE A 79 -9.31 16.91 9.05
N SER A 80 -10.33 17.79 9.08
CA SER A 80 -10.57 18.67 10.21
C SER A 80 -11.38 17.94 11.29
N SER A 81 -10.84 17.84 12.49
CA SER A 81 -11.54 17.27 13.64
C SER A 81 -11.08 17.97 14.93
N GLY A 82 -12.03 18.46 15.73
CA GLY A 82 -11.72 19.11 17.01
C GLY A 82 -10.80 20.33 16.89
N GLY A 83 -10.89 21.10 15.79
CA GLY A 83 -10.05 22.26 15.52
C GLY A 83 -8.61 21.93 15.08
N ARG A 84 -8.32 20.67 14.78
CA ARG A 84 -7.02 20.19 14.27
C ARG A 84 -7.16 19.64 12.86
N SER A 85 -6.13 19.80 12.03
CA SER A 85 -6.00 19.11 10.76
C SER A 85 -5.18 17.83 10.97
N ASN A 86 -5.71 16.71 10.48
CA ASN A 86 -5.05 15.41 10.53
C ASN A 86 -4.68 14.99 9.11
N ASP A 87 -3.46 14.50 8.94
CA ASP A 87 -2.95 14.01 7.67
C ASP A 87 -2.73 12.49 7.73
N PHE A 88 -2.82 11.85 6.57
CA PHE A 88 -2.58 10.41 6.40
C PHE A 88 -3.47 9.51 7.27
N VAL A 89 -4.72 9.89 7.43
CA VAL A 89 -5.71 9.07 8.16
C VAL A 89 -6.10 7.87 7.30
N LEU A 90 -5.90 6.67 7.83
CA LEU A 90 -6.28 5.43 7.16
C LEU A 90 -7.80 5.38 6.98
N ARG A 91 -8.24 5.24 5.73
CA ARG A 91 -9.65 5.14 5.36
C ARG A 91 -10.08 3.71 5.11
N GLN A 92 -9.27 2.98 4.35
CA GLN A 92 -9.58 1.59 4.03
C GLN A 92 -8.31 0.80 3.71
N MET A 93 -8.37 -0.51 3.90
CA MET A 93 -7.28 -1.42 3.63
C MET A 93 -7.81 -2.72 3.03
N GLN A 94 -7.07 -3.29 2.09
CA GLN A 94 -7.29 -4.59 1.49
C GLN A 94 -6.02 -5.43 1.57
N VAL A 95 -6.17 -6.74 1.78
CA VAL A 95 -5.05 -7.67 1.92
C VAL A 95 -5.18 -8.79 0.90
N TYR A 96 -4.06 -9.13 0.26
CA TYR A 96 -3.92 -10.23 -0.68
C TYR A 96 -2.83 -11.19 -0.25
N ASP A 97 -2.97 -12.46 -0.61
CA ASP A 97 -1.88 -13.42 -0.51
C ASP A 97 -0.86 -13.18 -1.62
N LEU A 98 0.43 -13.14 -1.26
CA LEU A 98 1.50 -13.21 -2.23
C LEU A 98 1.83 -14.69 -2.46
N SER A 99 1.22 -15.28 -3.49
CA SER A 99 1.24 -16.73 -3.73
C SER A 99 2.47 -17.19 -4.51
N LYS A 100 2.98 -16.37 -5.43
CA LYS A 100 4.15 -16.66 -6.27
C LYS A 100 5.38 -16.03 -5.66
N ARG A 101 6.44 -16.82 -5.44
CA ARG A 101 7.60 -16.40 -4.62
C ARG A 101 8.96 -16.66 -5.24
N ASN A 102 9.03 -17.25 -6.43
CA ASN A 102 10.29 -17.51 -7.10
C ASN A 102 10.79 -16.25 -7.83
N ALA A 103 12.07 -16.13 -8.03
CA ALA A 103 12.65 -15.08 -8.85
C ALA A 103 11.96 -15.02 -10.23
N ASN A 104 11.67 -13.80 -10.70
CA ASN A 104 10.91 -13.47 -11.92
C ASN A 104 9.39 -13.73 -11.85
N ASP A 105 8.85 -14.23 -10.74
CA ASP A 105 7.41 -14.31 -10.54
C ASP A 105 6.78 -12.91 -10.45
N LYS A 106 5.49 -12.85 -10.85
CA LYS A 106 4.66 -11.65 -10.72
C LYS A 106 3.36 -11.99 -10.01
N ASN A 107 2.98 -11.16 -9.05
CA ASN A 107 1.72 -11.21 -8.32
C ASN A 107 0.93 -9.95 -8.64
N ASP A 108 -0.06 -10.09 -9.52
CA ASP A 108 -0.94 -8.98 -9.87
C ASP A 108 -2.02 -8.82 -8.82
N PHE A 109 -2.44 -7.59 -8.57
CA PHE A 109 -3.53 -7.26 -7.67
C PHE A 109 -4.43 -6.19 -8.29
N SER A 110 -5.70 -6.24 -7.93
CA SER A 110 -6.68 -5.22 -8.31
C SER A 110 -7.74 -5.09 -7.21
N TRP A 111 -7.94 -3.88 -6.75
CA TRP A 111 -8.92 -3.55 -5.72
C TRP A 111 -9.79 -2.39 -6.19
N GLU A 112 -11.08 -2.66 -6.34
CA GLU A 112 -12.07 -1.66 -6.72
C GLU A 112 -13.11 -1.53 -5.61
N PHE A 113 -13.42 -0.30 -5.24
CA PHE A 113 -14.46 0.01 -4.27
C PHE A 113 -15.04 1.42 -4.51
N THR A 114 -16.20 1.68 -3.91
CA THR A 114 -16.79 3.02 -3.88
C THR A 114 -16.37 3.72 -2.59
N PRO A 115 -15.59 4.80 -2.66
CA PRO A 115 -15.28 5.61 -1.49
C PRO A 115 -16.54 6.15 -0.82
N ASP A 116 -16.49 6.32 0.50
CA ASP A 116 -17.57 6.97 1.25
C ASP A 116 -17.79 8.40 0.74
N SER A 117 -19.03 8.84 0.70
CA SER A 117 -19.41 10.16 0.17
C SER A 117 -18.82 11.33 0.96
N GLY A 118 -18.41 11.09 2.20
CA GLY A 118 -17.75 12.08 3.04
C GLY A 118 -16.25 12.25 2.77
N TRP A 119 -15.62 11.35 1.97
CA TRP A 119 -14.20 11.41 1.68
C TRP A 119 -13.89 12.39 0.54
N LYS A 120 -12.81 13.14 0.67
CA LYS A 120 -12.35 14.10 -0.32
C LYS A 120 -11.26 13.46 -1.19
N ILE A 121 -11.65 13.01 -2.38
CA ILE A 121 -10.76 12.28 -3.29
C ILE A 121 -9.49 13.07 -3.61
N GLU A 122 -9.59 14.39 -3.72
CA GLU A 122 -8.46 15.28 -3.97
C GLU A 122 -7.42 15.32 -2.84
N ASN A 123 -7.80 14.87 -1.65
CA ASN A 123 -6.92 14.78 -0.48
C ASN A 123 -6.43 13.34 -0.23
N MET A 124 -6.77 12.40 -1.12
CA MET A 124 -6.44 11.00 -0.91
C MET A 124 -5.12 10.61 -1.56
N SER A 125 -4.46 9.68 -0.91
CA SER A 125 -3.29 8.95 -1.41
C SER A 125 -3.50 7.45 -1.24
N ALA A 126 -2.78 6.66 -2.00
CA ALA A 126 -2.81 5.21 -1.90
C ALA A 126 -1.41 4.65 -1.64
N GLY A 127 -1.32 3.55 -0.95
CA GLY A 127 -0.07 2.86 -0.70
C GLY A 127 -0.21 1.35 -0.78
N ALA A 128 0.92 0.69 -0.99
CA ALA A 128 1.06 -0.74 -0.96
C ALA A 128 2.33 -1.13 -0.20
N PHE A 129 2.27 -2.20 0.58
CA PHE A 129 3.46 -2.82 1.13
C PHE A 129 3.35 -4.34 1.14
N VAL A 130 4.51 -4.99 1.12
CA VAL A 130 4.61 -6.45 1.25
C VAL A 130 5.25 -6.79 2.57
N GLN A 131 4.60 -7.69 3.29
CA GLN A 131 5.01 -8.13 4.62
C GLN A 131 5.10 -9.65 4.68
N SER A 132 6.14 -10.16 5.33
CA SER A 132 6.22 -11.55 5.76
C SER A 132 5.58 -11.69 7.15
N ILE A 133 4.76 -12.72 7.30
CA ILE A 133 4.18 -13.12 8.58
C ILE A 133 4.81 -14.46 8.94
N ASP A 134 5.95 -14.43 9.60
CA ASP A 134 6.58 -15.62 10.16
C ASP A 134 6.68 -15.52 11.69
N GLN A 135 6.93 -16.67 12.33
CA GLN A 135 6.93 -16.73 13.80
C GLN A 135 8.15 -16.06 14.44
N THR A 136 9.24 -15.87 13.70
CA THR A 136 10.48 -15.30 14.21
C THR A 136 10.57 -13.80 14.02
N ASN A 137 9.99 -13.28 12.92
CA ASN A 137 9.94 -11.86 12.60
C ASN A 137 8.56 -11.50 12.01
N PRO A 138 7.50 -11.49 12.85
CA PRO A 138 6.11 -11.54 12.38
C PRO A 138 5.63 -10.31 11.61
N PHE A 139 6.43 -9.24 11.51
CA PHE A 139 5.96 -7.98 10.92
C PHE A 139 6.97 -7.30 10.00
N ASN A 140 7.94 -8.04 9.47
CA ASN A 140 8.92 -7.44 8.55
C ASN A 140 8.26 -6.96 7.26
N VAL A 141 8.32 -5.65 7.01
CA VAL A 141 7.96 -5.05 5.72
C VAL A 141 9.21 -5.08 4.82
N TYR A 142 9.09 -5.71 3.66
CA TYR A 142 10.21 -5.88 2.72
C TYR A 142 10.22 -4.88 1.58
N GLN A 143 9.06 -4.35 1.22
CA GLN A 143 8.93 -3.30 0.23
C GLN A 143 7.66 -2.50 0.49
N ALA A 144 7.72 -1.20 0.25
CA ALA A 144 6.56 -0.30 0.31
C ALA A 144 6.63 0.73 -0.82
N LYS A 145 5.47 1.16 -1.31
CA LYS A 145 5.33 2.22 -2.30
C LYS A 145 4.09 3.04 -2.01
N MET A 146 4.18 4.35 -2.21
CA MET A 146 3.03 5.26 -2.14
C MET A 146 2.83 5.99 -3.46
N VAL A 147 1.57 6.26 -3.77
CA VAL A 147 1.12 7.23 -4.78
C VAL A 147 0.57 8.42 -4.01
N ALA A 148 1.24 9.55 -4.11
CA ALA A 148 0.97 10.73 -3.28
C ALA A 148 -0.38 11.40 -3.60
N SER A 149 -0.92 11.19 -4.81
CA SER A 149 -2.24 11.65 -5.21
C SER A 149 -2.92 10.64 -6.12
N ILE A 150 -4.21 10.45 -5.93
CA ILE A 150 -5.03 9.58 -6.77
C ILE A 150 -5.32 10.31 -8.07
N THR A 151 -5.14 9.64 -9.19
CA THR A 151 -5.52 10.19 -10.50
C THR A 151 -7.05 10.23 -10.60
N ILE A 152 -7.60 11.39 -10.98
CA ILE A 152 -9.04 11.56 -11.19
C ILE A 152 -9.33 11.51 -12.69
N SER A 153 -10.16 10.55 -13.12
CA SER A 153 -10.58 10.37 -14.52
C SER A 153 -12.07 10.59 -14.69
N ASN A 154 -12.44 11.14 -15.84
CA ASN A 154 -13.85 11.19 -16.27
C ASN A 154 -14.28 9.92 -17.02
N ASP A 155 -13.31 9.07 -17.41
CA ASP A 155 -13.58 7.84 -18.14
C ASP A 155 -14.25 6.79 -17.26
N VAL A 156 -14.89 5.82 -17.90
CA VAL A 156 -15.36 4.61 -17.23
C VAL A 156 -14.21 3.61 -17.16
N ALA A 157 -14.04 2.94 -16.03
CA ALA A 157 -13.08 1.85 -15.94
C ALA A 157 -13.44 0.76 -16.96
N VAL A 158 -12.60 0.60 -17.97
CA VAL A 158 -12.80 -0.46 -18.98
C VAL A 158 -12.11 -1.71 -18.45
N SER A 159 -12.88 -2.72 -18.03
CA SER A 159 -12.32 -4.05 -17.76
C SER A 159 -11.76 -4.64 -19.05
N SER A 160 -10.68 -5.39 -18.98
CA SER A 160 -10.05 -6.06 -20.14
C SER A 160 -11.05 -6.90 -20.96
N LEU A 161 -12.09 -7.44 -20.34
CA LEU A 161 -13.23 -8.10 -20.98
C LEU A 161 -14.11 -7.15 -21.80
N GLY A 162 -14.22 -5.88 -21.43
CA GLY A 162 -14.98 -4.87 -22.16
C GLY A 162 -14.30 -4.43 -23.46
N LEU A 163 -12.97 -4.38 -23.46
CA LEU A 163 -12.17 -4.07 -24.66
C LEU A 163 -12.35 -5.13 -25.77
N ILE A 164 -12.36 -6.40 -25.40
CA ILE A 164 -12.55 -7.51 -26.36
C ILE A 164 -13.93 -7.47 -27.00
N LYS A 165 -14.97 -7.12 -26.24
CA LYS A 165 -16.34 -6.97 -26.79
C LYS A 165 -16.53 -5.74 -27.67
N ALA A 166 -15.77 -4.68 -27.45
CA ALA A 166 -15.82 -3.48 -28.30
C ALA A 166 -15.09 -3.64 -29.64
N LEU A 167 -14.07 -4.53 -29.69
CA LEU A 167 -13.31 -4.84 -30.91
C LEU A 167 -13.97 -5.91 -31.80
N LEU A 168 -15.02 -6.59 -31.30
CA LEU A 168 -15.75 -7.66 -32.01
C LEU A 168 -17.11 -7.16 -32.58
N LYS A 169 -17.37 -5.88 -32.55
CA LYS A 169 -18.48 -5.22 -33.24
C LYS A 169 -17.98 -4.39 -34.41
#